data_c6fa9b847ac9086e256c83c79945690e
#
_entry.id   c6fa9b847ac9086e256c83c79945690e
#
_cell.length_a   1.000
_cell.length_b   1.000
_cell.length_c   1.000
_cell.angle_alpha   90.00
_cell.angle_beta   90.00
_cell.angle_gamma   90.00
#
_symmetry.space_group_name_H-M   'P 1'
#
loop_
_entity.id
_entity.type
_entity.pdbx_description
1 polymer ?
#
loop_
_entity_poly.entity_id
_entity_poly.type
_entity_poly.pdbx_seq_one_letter_code
_entity_poly.pdbx_strand_id
1 'polypeptide(L)'
;MEKYVLTQDLLTGNELIDSEHRKIFDEVNTLLDACSKGNGREKISSLGEFLVEYVTKHFSDEEDLQKQSKYPEYTEHHKFHEWYKQKLGDAIIKLEQEGPTINSLGEINYMVSVLVKHIRETDRKLAQWIQNGAKNKETASKAATGSAVSGKTSYIDIVSKDESTENLDIRQILDIKELQRIQDLFLAATGMTAAVVDMKGKYIIRGSSFTSFYSRYTSG
;
A
#
# COMPACT_ATOMS: atom_id res chain seq x y z
N MET A 1 -18.16 8.77 -3.64
CA MET A 1 -17.07 7.80 -3.58
C MET A 1 -16.17 8.17 -2.40
N GLU A 2 -15.75 7.23 -1.58
CA GLU A 2 -14.79 7.50 -0.51
C GLU A 2 -13.45 7.90 -1.14
N LYS A 3 -12.83 8.98 -0.66
CA LYS A 3 -11.59 9.49 -1.24
C LYS A 3 -10.37 8.84 -0.59
N TYR A 4 -9.36 8.56 -1.39
CA TYR A 4 -8.05 8.18 -0.87
C TYR A 4 -7.39 9.39 -0.19
N VAL A 5 -6.88 9.18 1.02
CA VAL A 5 -6.20 10.22 1.80
C VAL A 5 -4.95 9.65 2.46
N LEU A 6 -3.93 10.47 2.62
CA LEU A 6 -2.74 10.10 3.38
C LEU A 6 -3.06 10.16 4.87
N THR A 7 -3.41 9.02 5.44
CA THR A 7 -3.73 8.88 6.88
C THR A 7 -2.46 8.86 7.73
N GLN A 8 -2.61 9.06 9.04
CA GLN A 8 -1.49 9.12 9.98
C GLN A 8 -0.58 7.87 9.95
N ASP A 9 -1.16 6.70 9.70
CA ASP A 9 -0.45 5.42 9.59
C ASP A 9 0.36 5.26 8.28
N LEU A 10 0.12 6.12 7.30
CA LEU A 10 0.85 6.17 6.03
C LEU A 10 1.95 7.23 6.01
N LEU A 11 2.01 8.11 7.01
CA LEU A 11 3.08 9.10 7.08
C LEU A 11 4.43 8.40 7.30
N THR A 12 5.40 8.74 6.47
CA THR A 12 6.79 8.29 6.58
C THR A 12 7.59 9.16 7.55
N GLY A 13 7.18 10.42 7.70
CA GLY A 13 7.90 11.45 8.45
C GLY A 13 9.02 12.10 7.63
N ASN A 14 9.13 11.81 6.34
CA ASN A 14 9.93 12.54 5.37
C ASN A 14 9.00 13.48 4.60
N GLU A 15 9.24 14.79 4.69
CA GLU A 15 8.33 15.81 4.14
C GLU A 15 8.19 15.71 2.61
N LEU A 16 9.28 15.42 1.89
CA LEU A 16 9.26 15.26 0.45
C LEU A 16 8.38 14.06 0.07
N ILE A 17 8.67 12.87 0.61
CA ILE A 17 7.93 11.63 0.34
C ILE A 17 6.44 11.82 0.70
N ASP A 18 6.14 12.33 1.90
CA ASP A 18 4.76 12.51 2.37
C ASP A 18 3.97 13.52 1.53
N SER A 19 4.62 14.57 1.02
CA SER A 19 3.98 15.55 0.14
C SER A 19 3.65 14.95 -1.23
N GLU A 20 4.53 14.11 -1.76
CA GLU A 20 4.33 13.43 -3.03
C GLU A 20 3.26 12.34 -2.94
N HIS A 21 3.22 11.57 -1.84
CA HIS A 21 2.12 10.61 -1.59
C HIS A 21 0.76 11.31 -1.53
N ARG A 22 0.65 12.47 -0.85
CA ARG A 22 -0.61 13.27 -0.87
C ARG A 22 -1.01 13.62 -2.29
N LYS A 23 -0.04 14.10 -3.08
CA LYS A 23 -0.30 14.50 -4.45
C LYS A 23 -0.76 13.33 -5.32
N ILE A 24 -0.15 12.14 -5.16
CA ILE A 24 -0.60 10.92 -5.87
C ILE A 24 -2.04 10.60 -5.51
N PHE A 25 -2.43 10.61 -4.24
CA PHE A 25 -3.81 10.34 -3.84
C PHE A 25 -4.79 11.39 -4.35
N ASP A 26 -4.40 12.67 -4.39
CA ASP A 26 -5.22 13.73 -4.97
C ASP A 26 -5.44 13.53 -6.48
N GLU A 27 -4.41 13.09 -7.22
CA GLU A 27 -4.53 12.81 -8.64
C GLU A 27 -5.39 11.56 -8.90
N VAL A 28 -5.24 10.50 -8.11
CA VAL A 28 -6.12 9.32 -8.16
C VAL A 28 -7.57 9.74 -7.93
N ASN A 29 -7.84 10.53 -6.88
CA ASN A 29 -9.19 11.01 -6.59
C ASN A 29 -9.76 11.85 -7.73
N THR A 30 -8.93 12.68 -8.36
CA THR A 30 -9.31 13.52 -9.50
C THR A 30 -9.68 12.66 -10.72
N LEU A 31 -8.89 11.62 -11.01
CA LEU A 31 -9.17 10.66 -12.08
C LEU A 31 -10.49 9.90 -11.83
N LEU A 32 -10.67 9.36 -10.64
CA LEU A 32 -11.89 8.61 -10.27
C LEU A 32 -13.14 9.51 -10.29
N ASP A 33 -12.99 10.76 -9.87
CA ASP A 33 -14.08 11.76 -9.92
C ASP A 33 -14.45 12.10 -11.36
N ALA A 34 -13.48 12.24 -12.26
CA ALA A 34 -13.70 12.44 -13.68
C ALA A 34 -14.46 11.25 -14.32
N CYS A 35 -14.06 10.03 -13.94
CA CYS A 35 -14.75 8.81 -14.38
C CYS A 35 -16.19 8.76 -13.88
N SER A 36 -16.44 9.07 -12.61
CA SER A 36 -17.78 9.03 -12.01
C SER A 36 -18.74 10.09 -12.58
N LYS A 37 -18.22 11.22 -13.01
CA LYS A 37 -18.98 12.32 -13.62
C LYS A 37 -19.24 12.12 -15.11
N GLY A 38 -18.73 11.02 -15.69
CA GLY A 38 -18.86 10.77 -17.12
C GLY A 38 -18.10 11.77 -18.00
N ASN A 39 -16.97 12.29 -17.50
CA ASN A 39 -16.13 13.18 -18.28
C ASN A 39 -15.63 12.48 -19.56
N GLY A 40 -15.47 13.24 -20.64
CA GLY A 40 -15.04 12.71 -21.93
C GLY A 40 -13.71 11.95 -21.85
N ARG A 41 -13.53 11.01 -22.77
CA ARG A 41 -12.36 10.10 -22.82
C ARG A 41 -11.04 10.86 -22.81
N GLU A 42 -10.94 11.95 -23.57
CA GLU A 42 -9.75 12.80 -23.66
C GLU A 42 -9.31 13.33 -22.28
N LYS A 43 -10.25 13.77 -21.44
CA LYS A 43 -9.94 14.26 -20.10
C LYS A 43 -9.51 13.12 -19.17
N ILE A 44 -10.13 11.95 -19.28
CA ILE A 44 -9.75 10.78 -18.49
C ILE A 44 -8.33 10.31 -18.87
N SER A 45 -8.02 10.29 -20.18
CA SER A 45 -6.68 9.96 -20.71
C SER A 45 -5.63 10.92 -20.16
N SER A 46 -5.84 12.22 -20.31
CA SER A 46 -4.90 13.25 -19.82
C SER A 46 -4.65 13.15 -18.32
N LEU A 47 -5.66 12.85 -17.50
CA LEU A 47 -5.49 12.65 -16.05
C LEU A 47 -4.75 11.36 -15.73
N GLY A 48 -4.99 10.29 -16.49
CA GLY A 48 -4.30 9.02 -16.35
C GLY A 48 -2.81 9.14 -16.70
N GLU A 49 -2.48 9.79 -17.82
CA GLU A 49 -1.11 10.08 -18.24
C GLU A 49 -0.37 10.89 -17.17
N PHE A 50 -0.99 11.96 -16.67
CA PHE A 50 -0.41 12.78 -15.61
C PHE A 50 -0.14 11.97 -14.33
N LEU A 51 -1.04 11.06 -13.94
CA LEU A 51 -0.84 10.19 -12.77
C LEU A 51 0.39 9.30 -12.95
N VAL A 52 0.56 8.69 -14.14
CA VAL A 52 1.73 7.86 -14.46
C VAL A 52 3.02 8.66 -14.42
N GLU A 53 3.02 9.85 -15.00
CA GLU A 53 4.19 10.76 -14.97
C GLU A 53 4.55 11.15 -13.54
N TYR A 54 3.54 11.50 -12.73
CA TYR A 54 3.78 11.93 -11.36
C TYR A 54 4.30 10.79 -10.47
N VAL A 55 3.75 9.58 -10.60
CA VAL A 55 4.26 8.39 -9.90
C VAL A 55 5.70 8.08 -10.34
N THR A 56 6.01 8.24 -11.62
CA THR A 56 7.36 8.03 -12.13
C THR A 56 8.36 9.03 -11.53
N LYS A 57 7.96 10.30 -11.45
CA LYS A 57 8.76 11.35 -10.78
C LYS A 57 8.99 11.02 -9.31
N HIS A 58 7.92 10.70 -8.57
CA HIS A 58 7.99 10.35 -7.16
C HIS A 58 8.99 9.20 -6.91
N PHE A 59 8.89 8.11 -7.66
CA PHE A 59 9.82 7.00 -7.52
C PHE A 59 11.27 7.38 -7.84
N SER A 60 11.48 8.28 -8.82
CA SER A 60 12.82 8.79 -9.10
C SER A 60 13.40 9.59 -7.94
N ASP A 61 12.60 10.48 -7.36
CA ASP A 61 13.01 11.31 -6.21
C ASP A 61 13.32 10.45 -4.99
N GLU A 62 12.51 9.42 -4.75
CA GLU A 62 12.72 8.48 -3.67
C GLU A 62 13.96 7.60 -3.88
N GLU A 63 14.21 7.12 -5.09
CA GLU A 63 15.42 6.38 -5.45
C GLU A 63 16.69 7.21 -5.28
N ASP A 64 16.62 8.50 -5.53
CA ASP A 64 17.74 9.41 -5.27
C ASP A 64 18.02 9.56 -3.77
N LEU A 65 16.99 9.62 -2.93
CA LEU A 65 17.14 9.55 -1.47
C LEU A 65 17.75 8.22 -1.01
N GLN A 66 17.34 7.11 -1.61
CA GLN A 66 17.90 5.78 -1.34
C GLN A 66 19.39 5.70 -1.67
N LYS A 67 19.79 6.17 -2.85
CA LYS A 67 21.19 6.22 -3.28
C LYS A 67 22.04 7.11 -2.37
N GLN A 68 21.56 8.32 -2.07
CA GLN A 68 22.24 9.29 -1.20
C GLN A 68 22.42 8.76 0.22
N SER A 69 21.43 8.06 0.75
CA SER A 69 21.45 7.47 2.09
C SER A 69 22.16 6.11 2.15
N LYS A 70 22.55 5.55 1.00
CA LYS A 70 23.09 4.17 0.86
C LYS A 70 22.14 3.12 1.46
N TYR A 71 20.86 3.24 1.10
CA TYR A 71 19.83 2.33 1.59
C TYR A 71 20.10 0.88 1.15
N PRO A 72 20.19 -0.08 2.08
CA PRO A 72 20.63 -1.44 1.76
C PRO A 72 19.64 -2.21 0.89
N GLU A 73 18.32 -1.91 0.98
CA GLU A 73 17.26 -2.59 0.23
C GLU A 73 16.94 -1.90 -1.11
N TYR A 74 17.80 -0.98 -1.59
CA TYR A 74 17.60 -0.23 -2.84
C TYR A 74 17.21 -1.12 -4.02
N THR A 75 17.91 -2.22 -4.22
CA THR A 75 17.70 -3.08 -5.39
C THR A 75 16.29 -3.69 -5.44
N GLU A 76 15.79 -4.16 -4.32
CA GLU A 76 14.44 -4.76 -4.26
C GLU A 76 13.36 -3.68 -4.33
N HIS A 77 13.58 -2.54 -3.71
CA HIS A 77 12.69 -1.38 -3.78
C HIS A 77 12.56 -0.86 -5.22
N HIS A 78 13.67 -0.66 -5.91
CA HIS A 78 13.70 -0.25 -7.31
C HIS A 78 12.96 -1.24 -8.23
N LYS A 79 13.12 -2.56 -8.03
CA LYS A 79 12.36 -3.58 -8.80
C LYS A 79 10.86 -3.42 -8.63
N PHE A 80 10.41 -3.11 -7.42
CA PHE A 80 8.99 -2.83 -7.18
C PHE A 80 8.54 -1.59 -7.96
N HIS A 81 9.30 -0.50 -7.94
CA HIS A 81 8.99 0.72 -8.68
C HIS A 81 8.84 0.46 -10.19
N GLU A 82 9.77 -0.30 -10.80
CA GLU A 82 9.69 -0.65 -12.22
C GLU A 82 8.44 -1.48 -12.52
N TRP A 83 8.17 -2.48 -11.70
CA TRP A 83 6.95 -3.30 -11.85
C TRP A 83 5.68 -2.45 -11.69
N TYR A 84 5.64 -1.56 -10.68
CA TYR A 84 4.48 -0.72 -10.41
C TYR A 84 4.19 0.27 -11.55
N LYS A 85 5.21 0.94 -12.07
CA LYS A 85 5.08 1.86 -13.21
C LYS A 85 4.46 1.16 -14.42
N GLN A 86 4.96 -0.03 -14.74
CA GLN A 86 4.42 -0.82 -15.85
C GLN A 86 2.95 -1.16 -15.60
N LYS A 87 2.61 -1.67 -14.43
CA LYS A 87 1.24 -2.09 -14.11
C LYS A 87 0.25 -0.94 -14.04
N LEU A 88 0.67 0.20 -13.51
CA LEU A 88 -0.14 1.42 -13.54
C LEU A 88 -0.38 1.89 -14.99
N GLY A 89 0.66 1.89 -15.82
CA GLY A 89 0.51 2.19 -17.25
C GLY A 89 -0.48 1.25 -17.96
N ASP A 90 -0.36 -0.06 -17.74
CA ASP A 90 -1.30 -1.06 -18.29
C ASP A 90 -2.75 -0.76 -17.86
N ALA A 91 -2.97 -0.41 -16.58
CA ALA A 91 -4.29 -0.09 -16.03
C ALA A 91 -4.88 1.21 -16.63
N ILE A 92 -4.05 2.23 -16.85
CA ILE A 92 -4.47 3.48 -17.50
C ILE A 92 -4.83 3.24 -18.97
N ILE A 93 -4.00 2.52 -19.72
CA ILE A 93 -4.29 2.14 -21.12
C ILE A 93 -5.63 1.39 -21.21
N LYS A 94 -5.89 0.47 -20.29
CA LYS A 94 -7.15 -0.25 -20.24
C LYS A 94 -8.34 0.67 -19.95
N LEU A 95 -8.18 1.60 -18.99
CA LEU A 95 -9.21 2.62 -18.70
C LEU A 95 -9.50 3.48 -19.94
N GLU A 96 -8.50 3.83 -20.72
CA GLU A 96 -8.64 4.60 -21.96
C GLU A 96 -9.39 3.81 -23.04
N GLN A 97 -9.08 2.54 -23.21
CA GLN A 97 -9.66 1.67 -24.23
C GLN A 97 -11.11 1.28 -23.92
N GLU A 98 -11.35 0.83 -22.69
CA GLU A 98 -12.65 0.28 -22.26
C GLU A 98 -13.57 1.35 -21.65
N GLY A 99 -13.05 2.53 -21.32
CA GLY A 99 -13.72 3.53 -20.50
C GLY A 99 -13.83 3.12 -19.04
N PRO A 100 -14.58 3.90 -18.21
CA PRO A 100 -14.72 3.66 -16.77
C PRO A 100 -15.72 2.51 -16.49
N THR A 101 -15.29 1.28 -16.77
CA THR A 101 -16.03 0.05 -16.47
C THR A 101 -15.68 -0.45 -15.05
N ILE A 102 -16.47 -1.40 -14.53
CA ILE A 102 -16.17 -2.07 -13.25
C ILE A 102 -14.77 -2.68 -13.29
N ASN A 103 -14.36 -3.28 -14.41
CA ASN A 103 -13.06 -3.92 -14.56
C ASN A 103 -11.92 -2.89 -14.58
N SER A 104 -12.00 -1.87 -15.43
CA SER A 104 -10.94 -0.86 -15.54
C SER A 104 -10.78 -0.05 -14.25
N LEU A 105 -11.88 0.34 -13.59
CA LEU A 105 -11.85 1.01 -12.29
C LEU A 105 -11.37 0.08 -11.17
N GLY A 106 -11.69 -1.22 -11.26
CA GLY A 106 -11.19 -2.24 -10.34
C GLY A 106 -9.67 -2.36 -10.39
N GLU A 107 -9.05 -2.29 -11.55
CA GLU A 107 -7.59 -2.29 -11.70
C GLU A 107 -6.94 -1.03 -11.13
N ILE A 108 -7.51 0.16 -11.36
CA ILE A 108 -7.02 1.39 -10.75
C ILE A 108 -7.07 1.28 -9.21
N ASN A 109 -8.20 0.85 -8.64
CA ASN A 109 -8.33 0.67 -7.19
C ASN A 109 -7.34 -0.38 -6.64
N TYR A 110 -7.10 -1.46 -7.38
CA TYR A 110 -6.09 -2.45 -7.02
C TYR A 110 -4.70 -1.83 -6.98
N MET A 111 -4.31 -1.06 -8.00
CA MET A 111 -3.00 -0.37 -8.02
C MET A 111 -2.86 0.58 -6.84
N VAL A 112 -3.91 1.32 -6.47
CA VAL A 112 -3.87 2.18 -5.27
C VAL A 112 -3.67 1.34 -3.99
N SER A 113 -4.34 0.20 -3.87
CA SER A 113 -4.17 -0.67 -2.69
C SER A 113 -2.75 -1.22 -2.57
N VAL A 114 -2.12 -1.55 -3.69
CA VAL A 114 -0.73 -1.99 -3.76
C VAL A 114 0.22 -0.87 -3.33
N LEU A 115 -0.02 0.36 -3.79
CA LEU A 115 0.78 1.54 -3.38
C LEU A 115 0.62 1.81 -1.88
N VAL A 116 -0.60 1.80 -1.36
CA VAL A 116 -0.85 1.98 0.09
C VAL A 116 -0.08 0.96 0.92
N LYS A 117 -0.04 -0.29 0.49
CA LYS A 117 0.77 -1.32 1.15
C LYS A 117 2.26 -1.00 1.07
N HIS A 118 2.75 -0.59 -0.08
CA HIS A 118 4.15 -0.22 -0.29
C HIS A 118 4.57 0.94 0.62
N ILE A 119 3.80 2.02 0.65
CA ILE A 119 4.01 3.17 1.55
C ILE A 119 4.13 2.70 3.00
N ARG A 120 3.17 1.89 3.44
CA ARG A 120 3.10 1.43 4.84
C ARG A 120 4.28 0.56 5.25
N GLU A 121 4.73 -0.32 4.37
CA GLU A 121 5.73 -1.35 4.69
C GLU A 121 7.15 -0.95 4.26
N THR A 122 7.31 -0.31 3.10
CA THR A 122 8.60 -0.13 2.44
C THR A 122 9.12 1.30 2.58
N ASP A 123 8.33 2.31 2.19
CA ASP A 123 8.78 3.71 2.23
C ASP A 123 9.02 4.19 3.66
N ARG A 124 8.21 3.70 4.62
CA ARG A 124 8.46 3.96 6.04
C ARG A 124 9.80 3.40 6.54
N LYS A 125 10.24 2.24 6.04
CA LYS A 125 11.57 1.70 6.38
C LYS A 125 12.67 2.57 5.82
N LEU A 126 12.53 3.02 4.58
CA LEU A 126 13.46 3.98 3.98
C LEU A 126 13.57 5.26 4.80
N ALA A 127 12.43 5.86 5.14
CA ALA A 127 12.40 7.10 5.94
C ALA A 127 13.05 6.90 7.32
N GLN A 128 12.81 5.78 7.99
CA GLN A 128 13.48 5.43 9.25
C GLN A 128 15.00 5.28 9.08
N TRP A 129 15.44 4.65 7.99
CA TRP A 129 16.86 4.54 7.66
C TRP A 129 17.52 5.91 7.51
N ILE A 130 16.90 6.81 6.76
CA ILE A 130 17.39 8.19 6.53
C ILE A 130 17.48 8.94 7.85
N GLN A 131 16.43 8.89 8.70
CA GLN A 131 16.38 9.57 9.99
C GLN A 131 17.46 9.05 10.95
N ASN A 132 17.69 7.75 11.00
CA ASN A 132 18.72 7.14 11.84
C ASN A 132 20.13 7.53 11.38
N GLY A 133 20.37 7.57 10.07
CA GLY A 133 21.62 8.04 9.49
C GLY A 133 21.91 9.51 9.82
N ALA A 134 20.90 10.35 9.82
CA ALA A 134 21.02 11.77 10.21
C ALA A 134 21.35 11.93 11.70
N LYS A 135 20.67 11.20 12.60
CA LYS A 135 20.94 11.19 14.04
C LYS A 135 22.36 10.76 14.37
N ASN A 136 22.85 9.72 13.70
CA ASN A 136 24.23 9.22 13.91
C ASN A 136 25.28 10.24 13.48
N LYS A 137 25.04 11.01 12.41
CA LYS A 137 25.94 12.11 11.99
C LYS A 137 25.93 13.27 12.99
N GLU A 138 24.80 13.61 13.55
CA GLU A 138 24.67 14.70 14.51
C GLU A 138 25.32 14.36 15.85
N THR A 139 25.18 13.10 16.32
CA THR A 139 25.85 12.61 17.52
C THR A 139 27.38 12.51 17.33
N ALA A 140 27.84 12.09 16.16
CA ALA A 140 29.26 12.07 15.83
C ALA A 140 29.87 13.49 15.76
N SER A 141 29.13 14.47 15.24
CA SER A 141 29.55 15.87 15.22
C SER A 141 29.62 16.50 16.62
N LYS A 142 28.68 16.14 17.50
CA LYS A 142 28.69 16.59 18.92
C LYS A 142 29.76 15.89 19.74
N ALA A 143 30.12 14.65 19.42
CA ALA A 143 31.20 13.91 20.10
C ALA A 143 32.61 14.42 19.72
N ALA A 144 32.78 15.08 18.58
CA ALA A 144 34.04 15.69 18.18
C ALA A 144 34.35 17.01 18.92
N THR A 145 33.42 17.56 19.68
CA THR A 145 33.56 18.82 20.43
C THR A 145 33.46 18.70 21.96
N GLY A 146 33.41 17.49 22.52
CA GLY A 146 33.27 17.30 23.96
C GLY A 146 33.83 15.98 24.45
N SER A 147 34.81 16.07 25.35
CA SER A 147 35.52 15.00 26.06
C SER A 147 34.57 14.03 26.78
N ALA A 148 34.89 12.76 26.65
CA ALA A 148 34.62 11.55 27.45
C ALA A 148 33.65 11.62 28.65
N VAL A 149 32.56 10.81 28.58
CA VAL A 149 32.07 10.02 29.70
C VAL A 149 31.54 8.67 29.17
N SER A 150 32.09 7.61 29.76
CA SER A 150 31.80 6.20 29.55
C SER A 150 30.37 5.84 29.97
N GLY A 151 29.70 5.04 29.16
CA GLY A 151 28.41 4.42 29.49
C GLY A 151 28.03 3.40 28.41
N LYS A 152 28.57 2.18 28.56
CA LYS A 152 28.15 1.01 27.74
C LYS A 152 26.71 0.68 28.07
N THR A 153 25.84 0.75 27.09
CA THR A 153 24.66 -0.12 27.03
C THR A 153 24.50 -0.57 25.56
N SER A 154 24.81 -1.82 25.34
CA SER A 154 24.74 -2.50 24.06
C SER A 154 23.28 -2.71 23.66
N TYR A 155 22.87 -2.16 22.50
CA TYR A 155 21.54 -2.31 21.92
C TYR A 155 21.45 -3.60 21.06
N ILE A 156 22.18 -4.65 21.45
CA ILE A 156 22.25 -5.93 20.68
C ILE A 156 21.38 -7.05 21.29
N ASP A 157 20.68 -6.82 22.41
CA ASP A 157 19.98 -7.90 23.12
C ASP A 157 18.44 -7.95 22.91
N ILE A 158 17.87 -7.30 21.90
CA ILE A 158 16.40 -7.34 21.67
C ILE A 158 16.00 -7.96 20.32
N VAL A 159 16.94 -8.36 19.46
CA VAL A 159 16.61 -8.98 18.17
C VAL A 159 17.20 -10.39 18.11
N SER A 160 16.73 -11.29 18.97
CA SER A 160 16.85 -12.72 18.77
C SER A 160 15.77 -13.46 19.56
N LYS A 161 14.52 -13.29 19.16
CA LYS A 161 13.50 -14.31 19.31
C LYS A 161 12.87 -14.49 17.94
N ASP A 162 13.45 -15.40 17.22
CA ASP A 162 12.89 -16.07 16.08
C ASP A 162 11.69 -16.91 16.60
N GLU A 163 10.54 -16.26 16.76
CA GLU A 163 9.29 -16.99 16.92
C GLU A 163 8.83 -17.31 15.51
N SER A 164 9.04 -18.57 15.14
CA SER A 164 8.57 -19.20 13.92
C SER A 164 7.12 -18.79 13.63
N THR A 165 6.92 -18.14 12.52
CA THR A 165 5.60 -17.72 11.98
C THR A 165 4.70 -18.90 11.60
N GLU A 166 5.11 -20.13 11.85
CA GLU A 166 4.42 -21.36 11.48
C GLU A 166 3.12 -21.63 12.26
N ASN A 167 2.83 -20.88 13.34
CA ASN A 167 1.65 -21.08 14.16
C ASN A 167 0.79 -19.83 14.43
N LEU A 168 0.99 -18.75 13.67
CA LEU A 168 0.12 -17.58 13.80
C LEU A 168 -1.27 -17.87 13.20
N ASP A 169 -2.26 -18.04 14.07
CA ASP A 169 -3.65 -18.10 13.61
C ASP A 169 -4.07 -16.70 13.10
N ILE A 170 -4.39 -16.61 11.82
CA ILE A 170 -4.81 -15.37 11.17
C ILE A 170 -5.96 -14.67 11.92
N ARG A 171 -6.74 -15.43 12.71
CA ARG A 171 -7.80 -14.89 13.56
C ARG A 171 -7.30 -14.06 14.75
N GLN A 172 -6.03 -14.16 15.09
CA GLN A 172 -5.39 -13.34 16.13
C GLN A 172 -4.88 -12.00 15.60
N ILE A 173 -4.70 -11.93 14.27
CA ILE A 173 -4.14 -10.76 13.58
C ILE A 173 -5.24 -9.91 12.93
N LEU A 174 -6.30 -10.54 12.43
CA LEU A 174 -7.40 -9.88 11.75
C LEU A 174 -8.59 -9.65 12.68
N ASP A 175 -9.15 -8.46 12.65
CA ASP A 175 -10.48 -8.21 13.21
C ASP A 175 -11.54 -8.92 12.35
N ILE A 176 -11.95 -10.12 12.81
CA ILE A 176 -12.91 -10.97 12.11
C ILE A 176 -14.27 -10.29 11.98
N LYS A 177 -14.64 -9.42 12.93
CA LYS A 177 -15.92 -8.69 12.87
C LYS A 177 -15.91 -7.63 11.79
N GLU A 178 -14.80 -6.88 11.67
CA GLU A 178 -14.65 -5.87 10.62
C GLU A 178 -14.55 -6.53 9.25
N LEU A 179 -13.84 -7.64 9.13
CA LEU A 179 -13.76 -8.40 7.90
C LEU A 179 -15.13 -8.96 7.47
N GLN A 180 -15.97 -9.43 8.43
CA GLN A 180 -17.33 -9.85 8.16
C GLN A 180 -18.19 -8.66 7.70
N ARG A 181 -18.05 -7.49 8.34
CA ARG A 181 -18.78 -6.28 7.95
C ARG A 181 -18.46 -5.87 6.51
N ILE A 182 -17.18 -5.91 6.13
CA ILE A 182 -16.73 -5.61 4.77
C ILE A 182 -17.35 -6.59 3.78
N GLN A 183 -17.37 -7.87 4.10
CA GLN A 183 -17.96 -8.91 3.26
C GLN A 183 -19.48 -8.74 3.09
N ASP A 184 -20.19 -8.39 4.15
CA ASP A 184 -21.62 -8.12 4.11
C ASP A 184 -21.96 -6.89 3.27
N LEU A 185 -21.14 -5.83 3.34
CA LEU A 185 -21.27 -4.65 2.49
C LEU A 185 -20.98 -4.97 1.01
N PHE A 186 -19.97 -5.79 0.76
CA PHE A 186 -19.67 -6.26 -0.61
C PHE A 186 -20.84 -7.05 -1.20
N LEU A 187 -21.40 -7.98 -0.44
CA LEU A 187 -22.59 -8.74 -0.82
C LEU A 187 -23.78 -7.82 -1.11
N ALA A 188 -24.04 -6.84 -0.23
CA ALA A 188 -25.14 -5.91 -0.40
C ALA A 188 -24.97 -5.03 -1.65
N ALA A 189 -23.73 -4.64 -1.98
CA ALA A 189 -23.43 -3.78 -3.11
C ALA A 189 -23.41 -4.53 -4.47
N THR A 190 -22.99 -5.80 -4.47
CA THR A 190 -22.73 -6.55 -5.72
C THR A 190 -23.67 -7.72 -5.95
N GLY A 191 -24.38 -8.18 -4.91
CA GLY A 191 -25.14 -9.43 -4.95
C GLY A 191 -24.27 -10.70 -5.02
N MET A 192 -22.93 -10.56 -4.96
CA MET A 192 -22.01 -11.68 -5.08
C MET A 192 -21.58 -12.19 -3.69
N THR A 193 -21.65 -13.51 -3.51
CA THR A 193 -21.13 -14.16 -2.29
C THR A 193 -19.63 -14.30 -2.38
N ALA A 194 -18.95 -13.94 -1.29
CA ALA A 194 -17.53 -14.19 -1.12
C ALA A 194 -17.29 -15.00 0.15
N ALA A 195 -16.23 -15.79 0.20
CA ALA A 195 -15.81 -16.51 1.39
C ALA A 195 -14.30 -16.31 1.59
N VAL A 196 -13.88 -16.12 2.82
CA VAL A 196 -12.47 -16.06 3.17
C VAL A 196 -12.08 -17.38 3.81
N VAL A 197 -11.08 -18.05 3.23
CA VAL A 197 -10.58 -19.34 3.72
C VAL A 197 -9.10 -19.22 4.05
N ASP A 198 -8.62 -20.03 5.01
CA ASP A 198 -7.21 -20.17 5.28
C ASP A 198 -6.51 -21.03 4.20
N MET A 199 -5.19 -21.13 4.28
CA MET A 199 -4.40 -21.94 3.34
C MET A 199 -4.72 -23.46 3.37
N LYS A 200 -5.46 -23.92 4.37
CA LYS A 200 -5.96 -25.30 4.49
C LYS A 200 -7.40 -25.44 3.99
N GLY A 201 -7.98 -24.38 3.38
CA GLY A 201 -9.34 -24.36 2.88
C GLY A 201 -10.43 -24.25 3.96
N LYS A 202 -10.07 -23.96 5.21
CA LYS A 202 -11.02 -23.76 6.31
C LYS A 202 -11.56 -22.33 6.29
N TYR A 203 -12.88 -22.19 6.38
CA TYR A 203 -13.51 -20.88 6.41
C TYR A 203 -13.07 -20.05 7.63
N ILE A 204 -12.55 -18.88 7.36
CA ILE A 204 -12.31 -17.81 8.35
C ILE A 204 -13.59 -17.02 8.53
N ILE A 205 -14.25 -16.69 7.40
CA ILE A 205 -15.55 -16.02 7.35
C ILE A 205 -16.43 -16.77 6.36
N ARG A 206 -17.68 -17.02 6.73
CA ARG A 206 -18.69 -17.60 5.84
C ARG A 206 -19.53 -16.48 5.25
N GLY A 207 -19.77 -16.54 3.94
CA GLY A 207 -20.71 -15.63 3.28
C GLY A 207 -22.13 -15.83 3.84
N SER A 208 -22.79 -14.75 4.20
CA SER A 208 -24.11 -14.76 4.84
C SER A 208 -25.23 -15.36 3.98
N SER A 209 -25.05 -15.52 2.68
CA SER A 209 -26.01 -16.15 1.76
C SER A 209 -25.65 -17.59 1.35
N PHE A 210 -24.58 -18.16 1.92
CA PHE A 210 -24.15 -19.52 1.59
C PHE A 210 -25.14 -20.61 2.03
N THR A 211 -25.95 -20.33 3.05
CA THR A 211 -26.95 -21.27 3.59
C THR A 211 -28.15 -21.49 2.68
N SER A 212 -28.55 -20.53 1.85
CA SER A 212 -29.70 -20.69 0.95
C SER A 212 -29.36 -21.35 -0.40
N PHE A 213 -28.10 -21.25 -0.82
CA PHE A 213 -27.67 -21.83 -2.10
C PHE A 213 -27.32 -23.32 -1.96
N TYR A 214 -26.60 -23.69 -0.89
CA TYR A 214 -26.19 -25.08 -0.67
C TYR A 214 -27.35 -26.01 -0.24
N SER A 215 -28.36 -25.51 0.48
CA SER A 215 -29.53 -26.34 0.83
C SER A 215 -30.37 -26.73 -0.38
N ARG A 216 -30.25 -26.05 -1.52
CA ARG A 216 -30.93 -26.39 -2.78
C ARG A 216 -30.24 -27.48 -3.60
N TYR A 217 -28.93 -27.71 -3.39
CA TYR A 217 -28.12 -28.61 -4.22
C TYR A 217 -27.57 -29.84 -3.49
N THR A 218 -27.75 -29.94 -2.18
CA THR A 218 -27.28 -31.11 -1.40
C THR A 218 -28.42 -31.97 -0.83
N SER A 219 -29.66 -31.72 -1.26
CA SER A 219 -30.84 -32.56 -0.95
C SER A 219 -31.28 -33.25 -2.23
N GLY A 220 -30.44 -34.18 -2.71
CA GLY A 220 -30.72 -35.09 -3.80
C GLY A 220 -29.92 -36.35 -3.61
#